data_f81591689ee78c0adb45a617657d21b1
#
_entry.id   f81591689ee78c0adb45a617657d21b1
#
_cell.length_a   1.000
_cell.length_b   1.000
_cell.length_c   1.000
_cell.angle_alpha   90.00
_cell.angle_beta   90.00
_cell.angle_gamma   90.00
#
_symmetry.space_group_name_H-M   'P 1'
#
loop_
_entity.id
_entity.type
_entity.pdbx_description
1 polymer ?
#
loop_
_entity_poly.entity_id
_entity_poly.type
_entity_poly.pdbx_seq_one_letter_code
_entity_poly.pdbx_strand_id
1 'polypeptide(L)'
;MSGLTGATPFDEFPLLRAPVIEQKLATIRKYRIIAMLLAQTLSQIRKIYGQYESVTGTCDVTVFFATRDRLTQDYGVGLLGQTTKFAESVNRDGTSKTTRSVHEIGRPLLDAADFAELAPEIVIAKKGEPPIRTRPVLARVDRRFNQFERSA
;
A
#
# COMPACT_ATOMS: atom_id res chain seq x y z
N MET A 1 26.67 18.08 -3.03
CA MET A 1 25.25 18.09 -3.45
C MET A 1 25.15 17.28 -4.73
N SER A 2 24.96 15.98 -4.62
CA SER A 2 24.88 15.10 -5.79
C SER A 2 23.42 14.76 -6.02
N GLY A 3 22.89 15.26 -7.14
CA GLY A 3 21.51 15.10 -7.54
C GLY A 3 21.10 13.64 -7.67
N LEU A 4 19.90 13.35 -7.18
CA LEU A 4 19.18 12.13 -7.49
C LEU A 4 18.88 12.13 -8.99
N THR A 5 19.53 11.23 -9.71
CA THR A 5 19.34 11.09 -11.16
C THR A 5 18.01 10.35 -11.39
N GLY A 6 16.99 11.08 -11.81
CA GLY A 6 15.80 10.63 -12.52
C GLY A 6 15.04 9.43 -11.93
N ALA A 7 13.88 9.70 -11.31
CA ALA A 7 12.85 8.68 -11.14
C ALA A 7 12.21 8.42 -12.52
N THR A 8 12.26 7.18 -13.01
CA THR A 8 11.56 6.80 -14.25
C THR A 8 10.25 6.13 -13.87
N PRO A 9 9.09 6.76 -14.11
CA PRO A 9 7.81 6.10 -13.90
C PRO A 9 7.58 5.08 -15.03
N PHE A 10 7.29 3.83 -14.65
CA PHE A 10 6.79 2.81 -15.55
C PHE A 10 5.27 2.75 -15.38
N ASP A 11 4.56 3.54 -16.17
CA ASP A 11 3.11 3.50 -16.22
C ASP A 11 2.65 2.19 -16.86
N GLU A 12 1.58 1.61 -16.30
CA GLU A 12 1.09 0.29 -16.69
C GLU A 12 2.19 -0.79 -16.73
N PHE A 13 3.07 -0.77 -15.73
CA PHE A 13 4.19 -1.70 -15.59
C PHE A 13 3.86 -3.15 -15.97
N PRO A 14 2.69 -3.73 -15.62
CA PRO A 14 2.39 -5.11 -15.98
C PRO A 14 2.37 -5.36 -17.50
N LEU A 15 2.05 -4.35 -18.33
CA LEU A 15 1.99 -4.51 -19.78
C LEU A 15 3.36 -4.67 -20.44
N LEU A 16 4.42 -4.21 -19.79
CA LEU A 16 5.79 -4.28 -20.35
C LEU A 16 6.32 -5.70 -20.49
N ARG A 17 5.73 -6.69 -19.80
CA ARG A 17 6.13 -8.12 -19.85
C ARG A 17 7.64 -8.31 -19.86
N ALA A 18 8.37 -7.54 -19.06
CA ALA A 18 9.81 -7.51 -19.07
C ALA A 18 10.39 -8.29 -17.87
N PRO A 19 10.68 -9.60 -18.00
CA PRO A 19 11.30 -10.39 -16.93
C PRO A 19 12.63 -9.79 -16.44
N VAL A 20 13.30 -9.04 -17.33
CA VAL A 20 14.54 -8.30 -17.01
C VAL A 20 14.30 -7.27 -15.89
N ILE A 21 13.11 -6.66 -15.80
CA ILE A 21 12.82 -5.69 -14.75
C ILE A 21 12.88 -6.36 -13.39
N GLU A 22 12.26 -7.51 -13.21
CA GLU A 22 12.29 -8.26 -11.96
C GLU A 22 13.73 -8.54 -11.49
N GLN A 23 14.56 -9.03 -12.40
CA GLN A 23 15.98 -9.30 -12.11
C GLN A 23 16.79 -8.03 -11.80
N LYS A 24 16.47 -6.92 -12.47
CA LYS A 24 17.21 -5.66 -12.31
C LYS A 24 16.77 -4.84 -11.11
N LEU A 25 15.53 -4.93 -10.66
CA LEU A 25 15.02 -4.19 -9.50
C LEU A 25 15.88 -4.38 -8.25
N ALA A 26 16.34 -5.60 -7.99
CA ALA A 26 17.22 -5.89 -6.87
C ALA A 26 18.59 -5.20 -6.96
N THR A 27 19.05 -4.86 -8.17
CA THR A 27 20.40 -4.34 -8.42
C THR A 27 20.46 -2.85 -8.75
N ILE A 28 19.34 -2.23 -9.16
CA ILE A 28 19.33 -0.81 -9.57
C ILE A 28 19.73 0.14 -8.44
N ARG A 29 19.50 -0.26 -7.20
CA ARG A 29 19.84 0.51 -6.00
C ARG A 29 21.32 0.94 -5.96
N LYS A 30 22.23 0.07 -6.34
CA LYS A 30 23.68 0.38 -6.39
C LYS A 30 24.04 1.44 -7.44
N TYR A 31 23.17 1.65 -8.43
CA TYR A 31 23.32 2.69 -9.44
C TYR A 31 22.59 3.99 -9.09
N ARG A 32 22.03 4.10 -7.87
CA ARG A 32 21.23 5.25 -7.41
C ARG A 32 20.00 5.54 -8.29
N ILE A 33 19.46 4.50 -8.92
CA ILE A 33 18.26 4.60 -9.74
C ILE A 33 17.06 4.28 -8.85
N ILE A 34 16.02 5.11 -8.94
CA ILE A 34 14.72 4.88 -8.29
C ILE A 34 13.75 4.45 -9.38
N ALA A 35 13.16 3.27 -9.23
CA ALA A 35 12.08 2.82 -10.09
C ALA A 35 10.74 3.05 -9.39
N MET A 36 9.79 3.64 -10.10
CA MET A 36 8.39 3.74 -9.69
C MET A 36 7.55 2.87 -10.61
N LEU A 37 6.90 1.85 -10.03
CA LEU A 37 6.08 0.89 -10.74
C LEU A 37 4.61 1.19 -10.47
N LEU A 38 3.83 1.36 -11.52
CA LEU A 38 2.40 1.62 -11.45
C LEU A 38 1.65 0.40 -11.98
N ALA A 39 0.71 -0.09 -11.20
CA ALA A 39 -0.16 -1.19 -11.60
C ALA A 39 -1.57 -0.97 -11.06
N GLN A 40 -2.57 -1.38 -11.80
CA GLN A 40 -3.96 -1.24 -11.36
C GLN A 40 -4.28 -2.22 -10.23
N THR A 41 -3.79 -3.45 -10.33
CA THR A 41 -4.05 -4.50 -9.34
C THR A 41 -2.86 -5.46 -9.22
N LEU A 42 -2.74 -6.12 -8.07
CA LEU A 42 -1.78 -7.20 -7.87
C LEU A 42 -2.12 -8.42 -8.74
N SER A 43 -3.39 -8.64 -9.02
CA SER A 43 -3.84 -9.70 -9.93
C SER A 43 -3.22 -9.57 -11.32
N GLN A 44 -3.07 -8.35 -11.83
CA GLN A 44 -2.40 -8.11 -13.13
C GLN A 44 -0.90 -8.45 -13.06
N ILE A 45 -0.22 -8.06 -11.99
CA ILE A 45 1.20 -8.37 -11.79
C ILE A 45 1.38 -9.89 -11.77
N ARG A 46 0.61 -10.61 -10.94
CA ARG A 46 0.72 -12.07 -10.82
C ARG A 46 0.35 -12.82 -12.10
N LYS A 47 -0.57 -12.31 -12.90
CA LYS A 47 -0.93 -12.89 -14.20
C LYS A 47 0.26 -12.88 -15.17
N ILE A 48 1.12 -11.90 -15.09
CA ILE A 48 2.24 -11.67 -16.04
C ILE A 48 3.55 -12.26 -15.53
N TYR A 49 3.87 -12.04 -14.25
CA TYR A 49 5.13 -12.45 -13.65
C TYR A 49 5.04 -13.75 -12.86
N GLY A 50 3.82 -14.30 -12.70
CA GLY A 50 3.59 -15.53 -11.94
C GLY A 50 3.21 -15.28 -10.48
N GLN A 51 2.75 -16.35 -9.81
CA GLN A 51 2.28 -16.27 -8.42
C GLN A 51 3.40 -15.93 -7.42
N TYR A 52 4.64 -16.30 -7.75
CA TYR A 52 5.82 -16.13 -6.89
C TYR A 52 6.71 -14.96 -7.34
N GLU A 53 6.11 -13.93 -7.95
CA GLU A 53 6.84 -12.75 -8.39
C GLU A 53 7.58 -12.09 -7.21
N SER A 54 8.76 -11.54 -7.48
CA SER A 54 9.59 -10.86 -6.48
C SER A 54 9.47 -9.34 -6.52
N VAL A 55 8.73 -8.81 -7.47
CA VAL A 55 8.59 -7.37 -7.72
C VAL A 55 8.03 -6.64 -6.50
N THR A 56 6.90 -7.12 -5.98
CA THR A 56 6.24 -6.50 -4.82
C THR A 56 7.10 -6.58 -3.56
N GLY A 57 7.78 -7.72 -3.35
CA GLY A 57 8.67 -7.92 -2.21
C GLY A 57 9.94 -7.03 -2.26
N THR A 58 10.35 -6.58 -3.44
CA THR A 58 11.53 -5.74 -3.63
C THR A 58 11.24 -4.26 -3.40
N CYS A 59 9.99 -3.82 -3.47
CA CYS A 59 9.61 -2.45 -3.24
C CYS A 59 9.85 -2.04 -1.77
N ASP A 60 10.49 -0.89 -1.55
CA ASP A 60 10.68 -0.32 -0.21
C ASP A 60 9.47 0.47 0.25
N VAL A 61 8.76 1.06 -0.70
CA VAL A 61 7.55 1.84 -0.47
C VAL A 61 6.45 1.28 -1.36
N THR A 62 5.29 0.99 -0.77
CA THR A 62 4.08 0.59 -1.49
C THR A 62 2.98 1.57 -1.17
N VAL A 63 2.32 2.09 -2.20
CA VAL A 63 1.19 3.00 -2.07
C VAL A 63 -0.06 2.30 -2.53
N PHE A 64 -1.07 2.24 -1.65
CA PHE A 64 -2.35 1.66 -1.95
C PHE A 64 -3.40 2.76 -2.17
N PHE A 65 -4.10 2.65 -3.27
CA PHE A 65 -5.34 3.36 -3.55
C PHE A 65 -6.54 2.47 -3.23
N ALA A 66 -7.75 3.05 -3.24
CA ALA A 66 -8.96 2.26 -3.10
C ALA A 66 -9.02 1.16 -4.17
N THR A 67 -9.29 -0.06 -3.75
CA THR A 67 -9.35 -1.21 -4.65
C THR A 67 -10.37 -2.24 -4.19
N ARG A 68 -10.99 -2.92 -5.15
CA ARG A 68 -11.86 -4.09 -4.94
C ARG A 68 -11.19 -5.40 -5.34
N ASP A 69 -9.93 -5.34 -5.82
CA ASP A 69 -9.17 -6.55 -6.15
C ASP A 69 -8.77 -7.30 -4.87
N ARG A 70 -9.29 -8.50 -4.72
CA ARG A 70 -9.10 -9.30 -3.51
C ARG A 70 -7.65 -9.57 -3.19
N LEU A 71 -6.84 -9.89 -4.20
CA LEU A 71 -5.42 -10.16 -3.99
C LEU A 71 -4.67 -8.93 -3.51
N THR A 72 -5.00 -7.74 -4.04
CA THR A 72 -4.41 -6.47 -3.58
C THR A 72 -4.83 -6.15 -2.16
N GLN A 73 -6.10 -6.38 -1.81
CA GLN A 73 -6.60 -6.19 -0.45
C GLN A 73 -5.89 -7.10 0.55
N ASP A 74 -5.85 -8.40 0.29
CA ASP A 74 -5.22 -9.38 1.17
C ASP A 74 -3.72 -9.12 1.35
N TYR A 75 -3.04 -8.70 0.28
CA TYR A 75 -1.64 -8.28 0.34
C TYR A 75 -1.47 -7.03 1.22
N GLY A 76 -2.32 -6.02 1.04
CA GLY A 76 -2.29 -4.80 1.84
C GLY A 76 -2.57 -5.08 3.32
N VAL A 77 -3.59 -5.86 3.64
CA VAL A 77 -3.90 -6.29 5.02
C VAL A 77 -2.69 -6.96 5.67
N GLY A 78 -2.04 -7.90 4.96
CA GLY A 78 -0.85 -8.59 5.46
C GLY A 78 0.34 -7.66 5.66
N LEU A 79 0.54 -6.69 4.76
CA LEU A 79 1.67 -5.75 4.80
C LEU A 79 1.54 -4.72 5.94
N LEU A 80 0.31 -4.27 6.24
CA LEU A 80 0.05 -3.27 7.27
C LEU A 80 0.07 -3.84 8.70
N GLY A 81 -0.08 -5.15 8.84
CA GLY A 81 -0.05 -5.84 10.13
C GLY A 81 -1.32 -5.66 10.95
N GLN A 82 -1.20 -5.89 12.25
CA GLN A 82 -2.31 -5.92 13.19
C GLN A 82 -2.17 -4.84 14.26
N THR A 83 -3.31 -4.43 14.82
CA THR A 83 -3.42 -3.58 16.00
C THR A 83 -4.24 -4.27 17.07
N THR A 84 -4.03 -3.89 18.33
CA THR A 84 -4.84 -4.39 19.46
C THR A 84 -6.04 -3.47 19.68
N LYS A 85 -7.23 -4.05 19.74
CA LYS A 85 -8.44 -3.37 20.21
C LYS A 85 -8.90 -3.99 21.52
N PHE A 86 -9.37 -3.14 22.42
CA PHE A 86 -10.04 -3.58 23.62
C PHE A 86 -11.53 -3.77 23.31
N ALA A 87 -12.02 -5.01 23.48
CA ALA A 87 -13.45 -5.30 23.40
C ALA A 87 -13.99 -5.45 24.82
N GLU A 88 -15.04 -4.70 25.14
CA GLU A 88 -15.76 -4.80 26.40
C GLU A 88 -16.94 -5.78 26.23
N SER A 89 -16.94 -6.87 26.96
CA SER A 89 -18.09 -7.76 27.07
C SER A 89 -18.84 -7.52 28.38
N VAL A 90 -20.12 -7.23 28.28
CA VAL A 90 -21.01 -7.05 29.43
C VAL A 90 -21.87 -8.28 29.57
N ASN A 91 -21.64 -9.08 30.61
CA ASN A 91 -22.46 -10.23 30.91
C ASN A 91 -23.46 -9.83 31.99
N ARG A 92 -24.76 -9.91 31.69
CA ARG A 92 -25.84 -9.72 32.65
C ARG A 92 -26.36 -11.07 33.08
N ASP A 93 -26.03 -11.47 34.28
CA ASP A 93 -26.66 -12.61 34.92
C ASP A 93 -28.04 -12.15 35.48
N GLY A 94 -29.06 -13.00 35.40
CA GLY A 94 -30.45 -12.66 35.79
C GLY A 94 -30.64 -12.18 37.23
N THR A 95 -29.61 -12.09 38.03
CA THR A 95 -29.55 -11.66 39.45
C THR A 95 -28.82 -10.33 39.67
N SER A 96 -29.08 -9.32 38.84
CA SER A 96 -28.60 -7.93 39.07
C SER A 96 -27.08 -7.69 39.13
N LYS A 97 -26.25 -8.69 38.95
CA LYS A 97 -24.78 -8.50 38.85
C LYS A 97 -24.37 -8.33 37.40
N THR A 98 -23.83 -7.16 37.10
CA THR A 98 -23.21 -6.86 35.78
C THR A 98 -21.71 -7.05 35.92
N THR A 99 -21.16 -8.04 35.22
CA THR A 99 -19.70 -8.25 35.13
C THR A 99 -19.22 -7.69 33.81
N ARG A 100 -18.26 -6.77 33.87
CA ARG A 100 -17.58 -6.23 32.70
C ARG A 100 -16.22 -6.92 32.54
N SER A 101 -15.97 -7.51 31.40
CA SER A 101 -14.67 -8.08 31.06
C SER A 101 -14.11 -7.33 29.85
N VAL A 102 -12.85 -6.91 29.95
CA VAL A 102 -12.13 -6.29 28.85
C VAL A 102 -11.18 -7.32 28.29
N HIS A 103 -11.31 -7.61 27.00
CA HIS A 103 -10.45 -8.53 26.31
C HIS A 103 -9.69 -7.81 25.21
N GLU A 104 -8.39 -8.10 25.10
CA GLU A 104 -7.58 -7.65 23.97
C GLU A 104 -7.85 -8.55 22.77
N ILE A 105 -8.24 -7.94 21.65
CA ILE A 105 -8.49 -8.63 20.39
C ILE A 105 -7.55 -8.06 19.34
N GLY A 106 -6.71 -8.91 18.77
CA GLY A 106 -5.91 -8.56 17.59
C GLY A 106 -6.82 -8.34 16.38
N ARG A 107 -6.71 -7.19 15.74
CA ARG A 107 -7.43 -6.85 14.51
C ARG A 107 -6.46 -6.33 13.47
N PRO A 108 -6.66 -6.64 12.16
CA PRO A 108 -5.91 -5.96 11.11
C PRO A 108 -6.00 -4.43 11.25
N LEU A 109 -4.92 -3.73 10.97
CA LEU A 109 -4.89 -2.25 11.01
C LEU A 109 -5.92 -1.67 10.04
N LEU A 110 -6.02 -2.24 8.84
CA LEU A 110 -7.10 -2.06 7.87
C LEU A 110 -7.55 -3.43 7.39
N ASP A 111 -8.85 -3.62 7.19
CA ASP A 111 -9.40 -4.82 6.60
C ASP A 111 -9.70 -4.64 5.10
N ALA A 112 -10.20 -5.68 4.45
CA ALA A 112 -10.50 -5.64 3.02
C ALA A 112 -11.61 -4.62 2.67
N ALA A 113 -12.57 -4.40 3.56
CA ALA A 113 -13.63 -3.40 3.37
C ALA A 113 -13.05 -1.98 3.45
N ASP A 114 -12.15 -1.74 4.40
CA ASP A 114 -11.44 -0.46 4.52
C ASP A 114 -10.70 -0.11 3.23
N PHE A 115 -10.06 -1.09 2.55
CA PHE A 115 -9.42 -0.86 1.26
C PHE A 115 -10.39 -0.53 0.14
N ALA A 116 -11.60 -1.12 0.13
CA ALA A 116 -12.62 -0.82 -0.88
C ALA A 116 -13.17 0.61 -0.74
N GLU A 117 -13.21 1.11 0.49
CA GLU A 117 -13.76 2.42 0.86
C GLU A 117 -12.68 3.50 1.08
N LEU A 118 -11.42 3.20 0.76
CA LEU A 118 -10.29 4.07 1.07
C LEU A 118 -10.37 5.45 0.38
N ALA A 119 -10.98 5.54 -0.81
CA ALA A 119 -11.07 6.81 -1.54
C ALA A 119 -11.79 7.91 -0.72
N PRO A 120 -11.29 9.16 -0.75
CA PRO A 120 -10.20 9.72 -1.55
C PRO A 120 -8.80 9.59 -0.92
N GLU A 121 -8.65 8.79 0.11
CA GLU A 121 -7.39 8.61 0.83
C GLU A 121 -6.52 7.53 0.18
N ILE A 122 -5.26 7.50 0.59
CA ILE A 122 -4.27 6.50 0.22
C ILE A 122 -3.58 5.98 1.47
N VAL A 123 -3.02 4.79 1.38
CA VAL A 123 -2.16 4.23 2.42
C VAL A 123 -0.76 4.02 1.87
N ILE A 124 0.23 4.52 2.59
CA ILE A 124 1.65 4.39 2.27
C ILE A 124 2.26 3.44 3.29
N ALA A 125 2.76 2.32 2.81
CA ALA A 125 3.53 1.36 3.60
C ALA A 125 5.01 1.46 3.22
N LYS A 126 5.88 1.74 4.17
CA LYS A 126 7.33 1.80 3.99
C LYS A 126 8.00 0.77 4.90
N LYS A 127 8.98 0.04 4.37
CA LYS A 127 9.72 -0.95 5.16
C LYS A 127 10.34 -0.33 6.40
N GLY A 128 10.06 -0.93 7.56
CA GLY A 128 10.62 -0.49 8.85
C GLY A 128 9.96 0.72 9.48
N GLU A 129 8.89 1.25 8.88
CA GLU A 129 8.16 2.40 9.41
C GLU A 129 6.67 2.08 9.56
N PRO A 130 5.97 2.73 10.51
CA PRO A 130 4.52 2.62 10.61
C PRO A 130 3.84 3.11 9.34
N PRO A 131 2.73 2.49 8.91
CA PRO A 131 2.00 2.93 7.73
C PRO A 131 1.36 4.30 7.94
N ILE A 132 1.24 5.05 6.85
CA ILE A 132 0.66 6.40 6.85
C ILE A 132 -0.61 6.37 6.02
N ARG A 133 -1.74 6.79 6.61
CA ARG A 133 -2.99 7.06 5.89
C ARG A 133 -3.11 8.56 5.66
N THR A 134 -3.28 8.99 4.42
CA THR A 134 -3.27 10.40 4.03
C THR A 134 -4.10 10.64 2.77
N ARG A 135 -4.34 11.91 2.46
CA ARG A 135 -4.95 12.30 1.17
C ARG A 135 -3.85 12.62 0.16
N PRO A 136 -3.96 12.12 -1.08
CA PRO A 136 -3.01 12.47 -2.12
C PRO A 136 -3.12 13.96 -2.47
N VAL A 137 -1.98 14.56 -2.77
CA VAL A 137 -1.94 15.91 -3.32
C VAL A 137 -2.25 15.81 -4.81
N LEU A 138 -3.32 16.48 -5.24
CA LEU A 138 -3.71 16.52 -6.64
C LEU A 138 -2.92 17.62 -7.36
N ALA A 139 -2.10 17.25 -8.32
CA ALA A 139 -1.25 18.17 -9.07
C ALA A 139 -2.03 19.35 -9.68
N ARG A 140 -3.25 19.09 -10.17
CA ARG A 140 -4.13 20.13 -10.75
C ARG A 140 -4.61 21.18 -9.74
N VAL A 141 -4.62 20.88 -8.45
CA VAL A 141 -5.16 21.75 -7.40
C VAL A 141 -4.04 22.45 -6.65
N ASP A 142 -2.88 21.79 -6.50
CA ASP A 142 -1.77 22.33 -5.73
C ASP A 142 -0.90 23.23 -6.60
N ARG A 143 -0.83 24.50 -6.20
CA ARG A 143 -0.03 25.54 -6.92
C ARG A 143 1.45 25.17 -7.10
N ARG A 144 2.00 24.34 -6.24
CA ARG A 144 3.40 23.87 -6.33
C ARG A 144 3.66 23.03 -7.57
N PHE A 145 2.64 22.40 -8.13
CA PHE A 145 2.74 21.53 -9.31
C PHE A 145 2.25 22.20 -10.61
N ASN A 146 1.47 23.29 -10.52
CA ASN A 146 0.93 24.00 -11.70
C ASN A 146 2.00 24.55 -12.65
N GLN A 147 3.23 24.75 -12.18
CA GLN A 147 4.33 25.21 -13.02
C GLN A 147 4.85 24.15 -13.99
N PHE A 148 4.58 22.86 -13.72
CA PHE A 148 5.02 21.76 -14.59
C PHE A 148 4.05 21.50 -15.75
N GLU A 149 2.78 21.86 -15.64
CA GLU A 149 1.79 21.71 -16.73
C GLU A 149 1.95 22.78 -17.83
N ARG A 150 2.63 23.89 -17.56
CA ARG A 150 2.85 24.97 -18.53
C ARG A 150 4.07 24.77 -19.43
N SER A 151 4.83 23.70 -19.20
CA SER A 151 6.08 23.42 -19.92
C SER A 151 5.99 22.17 -20.82
N ALA A 152 4.81 21.59 -21.01
CA ALA A 152 4.57 20.42 -21.87
C ALA A 152 3.83 20.78 -23.15
#